data_b5f6b4852dfa23baab410ec1fe180c0a
#
_entry.id   b5f6b4852dfa23baab410ec1fe180c0a
#
_cell.length_a   1.000
_cell.length_b   1.000
_cell.length_c   1.000
_cell.angle_alpha   90.00
_cell.angle_beta   90.00
_cell.angle_gamma   90.00
#
_symmetry.space_group_name_H-M   'P 1'
#
loop_
_entity.id
_entity.type
_entity.pdbx_description
1 polymer ?
#
loop_
_entity_poly.entity_id
_entity_poly.type
_entity_poly.pdbx_seq_one_letter_code
_entity_poly.pdbx_strand_id
1 'polypeptide(L)'
;VLFRSDIFDITKADLAGFDAVVNAFGTWGADQSLHTKVLMHLADAVSGTNTRLLVVGGAGSLYLDDTKTLQVKDAPDFPDEYKPTANAMAESLAELRKRDDVRWTYVSPAADFNPEGHKTGEYTLAGEVFTVNQCGVSAISYADYALAMVDEIDKGNHIKERISVIA
;
A
#
# COMPACT_ATOMS: atom_id res chain seq x y z
N VAL A 1 21.41 -9.96 -1.80
CA VAL A 1 21.27 -11.24 -1.11
C VAL A 1 19.78 -11.57 -1.09
N LEU A 2 19.37 -12.69 -1.67
CA LEU A 2 18.00 -13.19 -1.63
C LEU A 2 17.85 -14.07 -0.38
N PHE A 3 17.05 -13.61 0.59
CA PHE A 3 16.60 -14.46 1.67
C PHE A 3 15.31 -15.15 1.23
N ARG A 4 15.27 -16.47 1.37
CA ARG A 4 14.04 -17.25 1.30
C ARG A 4 13.72 -17.73 2.69
N SER A 5 12.85 -17.00 3.39
CA SER A 5 12.32 -17.40 4.68
C SER A 5 10.82 -17.14 4.74
N ASP A 6 10.15 -17.72 5.71
CA ASP A 6 8.78 -17.33 6.02
C ASP A 6 8.79 -15.87 6.50
N ILE A 7 7.81 -15.08 6.09
CA ILE A 7 7.74 -13.67 6.46
C ILE A 7 7.61 -13.50 7.98
N PHE A 8 7.02 -14.47 8.67
CA PHE A 8 6.89 -14.45 10.13
C PHE A 8 8.16 -14.81 10.87
N ASP A 9 9.18 -15.32 10.19
CA ASP A 9 10.52 -15.56 10.74
C ASP A 9 11.39 -14.30 10.75
N ILE A 10 10.98 -13.22 10.03
CA ILE A 10 11.72 -11.97 9.97
C ILE A 10 11.69 -11.29 11.34
N THR A 11 12.87 -10.96 11.83
CA THR A 11 13.07 -10.30 13.12
C THR A 11 13.57 -8.87 12.98
N LYS A 12 13.52 -8.11 14.06
CA LYS A 12 14.12 -6.77 14.12
C LYS A 12 15.63 -6.78 13.77
N ALA A 13 16.33 -7.87 14.13
CA ALA A 13 17.75 -8.01 13.84
C ALA A 13 18.02 -8.16 12.34
N ASP A 14 17.12 -8.85 11.62
CA ASP A 14 17.24 -9.05 10.17
C ASP A 14 17.01 -7.75 9.40
N LEU A 15 16.22 -6.84 9.97
CA LEU A 15 15.92 -5.54 9.37
C LEU A 15 16.85 -4.41 9.85
N ALA A 16 17.78 -4.72 10.75
CA ALA A 16 18.73 -3.73 11.23
C ALA A 16 19.69 -3.25 10.11
N GLY A 17 19.81 -1.94 9.96
CA GLY A 17 20.68 -1.34 8.96
C GLY A 17 20.03 -1.09 7.60
N PHE A 18 18.76 -1.42 7.44
CA PHE A 18 17.99 -0.99 6.27
C PHE A 18 17.31 0.37 6.54
N ASP A 19 17.35 1.25 5.56
CA ASP A 19 16.67 2.54 5.63
C ASP A 19 15.16 2.41 5.40
N ALA A 20 14.76 1.40 4.60
CA ALA A 20 13.37 1.12 4.28
C ALA A 20 13.10 -0.37 4.11
N VAL A 21 11.89 -0.77 4.47
CA VAL A 21 11.30 -2.09 4.21
C VAL A 21 10.04 -1.87 3.39
N VAL A 22 9.90 -2.60 2.29
CA VAL A 22 8.69 -2.58 1.44
C VAL A 22 7.89 -3.84 1.69
N ASN A 23 6.68 -3.69 2.22
CA ASN A 23 5.71 -4.77 2.30
C ASN A 23 4.91 -4.84 0.99
N ALA A 24 5.26 -5.80 0.14
CA ALA A 24 4.52 -6.12 -1.09
C ALA A 24 3.78 -7.47 -0.97
N PHE A 25 3.48 -7.89 0.26
CA PHE A 25 2.70 -9.11 0.49
C PHE A 25 1.28 -8.93 -0.04
N GLY A 26 0.79 -9.95 -0.75
CA GLY A 26 -0.60 -10.04 -1.20
C GLY A 26 -1.08 -11.48 -1.15
N THR A 27 -2.35 -11.67 -0.82
CA THR A 27 -3.03 -12.96 -0.90
C THR A 27 -4.43 -12.80 -1.46
N TRP A 28 -4.79 -13.71 -2.36
CA TRP A 28 -6.13 -13.85 -2.93
C TRP A 28 -6.81 -15.13 -2.42
N GLY A 29 -6.17 -15.80 -1.45
CA GLY A 29 -6.63 -17.06 -0.91
C GLY A 29 -7.73 -16.93 0.16
N ALA A 30 -8.02 -18.05 0.83
CA ALA A 30 -9.08 -18.12 1.83
C ALA A 30 -8.78 -17.33 3.11
N ASP A 31 -7.49 -17.17 3.49
CA ASP A 31 -7.12 -16.44 4.71
C ASP A 31 -6.72 -15.00 4.40
N GLN A 32 -7.71 -14.14 4.28
CA GLN A 32 -7.52 -12.70 4.09
C GLN A 32 -6.93 -12.00 5.34
N SER A 33 -7.01 -12.62 6.52
CA SER A 33 -6.44 -12.06 7.76
C SER A 33 -4.91 -11.93 7.70
N LEU A 34 -4.27 -12.62 6.76
CA LEU A 34 -2.84 -12.52 6.54
C LEU A 34 -2.39 -11.11 6.12
N HIS A 35 -3.23 -10.33 5.45
CA HIS A 35 -2.90 -8.93 5.15
C HIS A 35 -2.57 -8.14 6.42
N THR A 36 -3.42 -8.22 7.43
CA THR A 36 -3.20 -7.54 8.71
C THR A 36 -2.07 -8.20 9.52
N LYS A 37 -2.04 -9.53 9.60
CA LYS A 37 -1.03 -10.25 10.39
C LYS A 37 0.40 -9.96 9.90
N VAL A 38 0.62 -10.04 8.59
CA VAL A 38 1.93 -9.77 7.97
C VAL A 38 2.32 -8.31 8.17
N LEU A 39 1.40 -7.38 7.90
CA LEU A 39 1.69 -5.97 8.06
C LEU A 39 2.05 -5.62 9.51
N MET A 40 1.30 -6.13 10.49
CA MET A 40 1.58 -5.86 11.91
C MET A 40 2.88 -6.52 12.37
N HIS A 41 3.19 -7.72 11.89
CA HIS A 41 4.47 -8.38 12.17
C HIS A 41 5.67 -7.52 11.68
N LEU A 42 5.61 -7.02 10.45
CA LEU A 42 6.66 -6.14 9.92
C LEU A 42 6.70 -4.79 10.67
N ALA A 43 5.54 -4.24 11.02
CA ALA A 43 5.46 -3.02 11.83
C ALA A 43 6.12 -3.21 13.20
N ASP A 44 5.91 -4.36 13.86
CA ASP A 44 6.56 -4.70 15.13
C ASP A 44 8.08 -4.83 14.95
N ALA A 45 8.53 -5.46 13.87
CA ALA A 45 9.95 -5.62 13.58
C ALA A 45 10.69 -4.30 13.36
N VAL A 46 10.03 -3.26 12.85
CA VAL A 46 10.63 -1.93 12.66
C VAL A 46 10.24 -0.91 13.75
N SER A 47 9.45 -1.31 14.73
CA SER A 47 8.97 -0.45 15.82
C SER A 47 10.11 0.24 16.56
N GLY A 48 9.99 1.56 16.76
CA GLY A 48 10.95 2.38 17.47
C GLY A 48 12.31 2.51 16.77
N THR A 49 12.40 2.16 15.48
CA THR A 49 13.62 2.36 14.66
C THR A 49 13.46 3.53 13.70
N ASN A 50 14.54 3.89 13.01
CA ASN A 50 14.50 4.85 11.92
C ASN A 50 14.11 4.23 10.58
N THR A 51 14.03 2.90 10.48
CA THR A 51 13.64 2.19 9.26
C THR A 51 12.20 2.53 8.89
N ARG A 52 11.99 2.93 7.64
CA ARG A 52 10.65 3.20 7.11
C ARG A 52 9.95 1.91 6.70
N LEU A 53 8.65 1.84 6.90
CA LEU A 53 7.79 0.76 6.39
C LEU A 53 6.91 1.31 5.27
N LEU A 54 7.21 0.97 4.03
CA LEU A 54 6.34 1.28 2.90
C LEU A 54 5.44 0.08 2.59
N VAL A 55 4.18 0.34 2.35
CA VAL A 55 3.19 -0.72 2.12
C VAL A 55 2.59 -0.57 0.73
N VAL A 56 2.67 -1.61 -0.07
CA VAL A 56 1.90 -1.72 -1.30
C VAL A 56 0.45 -1.95 -0.93
N GLY A 57 -0.35 -0.91 -1.07
CA GLY A 57 -1.75 -0.88 -0.68
C GLY A 57 -2.71 -1.31 -1.78
N GLY A 58 -3.99 -1.05 -1.55
CA GLY A 58 -5.06 -1.25 -2.53
C GLY A 58 -5.88 0.02 -2.74
N ALA A 59 -6.54 0.11 -3.89
CA ALA A 59 -7.43 1.22 -4.23
C ALA A 59 -8.78 1.16 -3.50
N GLY A 60 -9.22 -0.03 -3.09
CA GLY A 60 -10.56 -0.25 -2.55
C GLY A 60 -10.91 0.56 -1.30
N SER A 61 -9.92 0.98 -0.52
CA SER A 61 -10.12 1.82 0.67
C SER A 61 -9.97 3.32 0.42
N LEU A 62 -9.73 3.75 -0.82
CA LEU A 62 -9.78 5.17 -1.19
C LEU A 62 -11.21 5.68 -1.03
N TYR A 63 -11.37 6.92 -0.62
CA TYR A 63 -12.69 7.55 -0.51
C TYR A 63 -13.19 7.99 -1.88
N LEU A 64 -14.50 7.92 -2.10
CA LEU A 64 -15.10 8.34 -3.38
C LEU A 64 -15.04 9.86 -3.57
N ASP A 65 -15.04 10.62 -2.48
CA ASP A 65 -15.00 12.08 -2.48
C ASP A 65 -14.38 12.66 -1.20
N ASP A 66 -14.28 13.97 -1.15
CA ASP A 66 -13.71 14.74 -0.03
C ASP A 66 -14.55 14.68 1.26
N THR A 67 -15.79 14.19 1.20
CA THR A 67 -16.58 13.97 2.44
C THR A 67 -16.04 12.81 3.26
N LYS A 68 -15.26 11.91 2.62
CA LYS A 68 -14.62 10.74 3.23
C LYS A 68 -15.61 9.83 3.97
N THR A 69 -16.82 9.70 3.42
CA THR A 69 -17.89 8.88 4.03
C THR A 69 -17.98 7.49 3.42
N LEU A 70 -17.75 7.36 2.10
CA LEU A 70 -17.82 6.11 1.36
C LEU A 70 -16.48 5.79 0.70
N GLN A 71 -16.10 4.53 0.73
CA GLN A 71 -14.91 4.02 0.06
C GLN A 71 -15.26 3.35 -1.27
N VAL A 72 -14.30 3.24 -2.16
CA VAL A 72 -14.45 2.58 -3.47
C VAL A 72 -15.04 1.18 -3.35
N LYS A 73 -14.60 0.39 -2.35
CA LYS A 73 -15.12 -0.96 -2.08
C LYS A 73 -16.61 -1.01 -1.68
N ASP A 74 -17.16 0.13 -1.24
CA ASP A 74 -18.55 0.27 -0.79
C ASP A 74 -19.49 0.72 -1.94
N ALA A 75 -18.92 1.04 -3.12
CA ALA A 75 -19.69 1.43 -4.30
C ALA A 75 -20.57 0.25 -4.79
N PRO A 76 -21.79 0.54 -5.29
CA PRO A 76 -22.70 -0.50 -5.73
C PRO A 76 -22.17 -1.37 -6.88
N ASP A 77 -21.29 -0.84 -7.70
CA ASP A 77 -20.66 -1.47 -8.86
C ASP A 77 -19.30 -2.12 -8.55
N PHE A 78 -18.85 -2.07 -7.29
CA PHE A 78 -17.61 -2.73 -6.90
C PHE A 78 -17.75 -4.25 -6.97
N PRO A 79 -16.87 -4.98 -7.71
CA PRO A 79 -17.01 -6.40 -7.92
C PRO A 79 -16.95 -7.21 -6.61
N ASP A 80 -17.92 -8.08 -6.38
CA ASP A 80 -18.03 -8.86 -5.15
C ASP A 80 -16.81 -9.76 -4.89
N GLU A 81 -16.19 -10.24 -5.95
CA GLU A 81 -14.99 -11.09 -5.88
C GLU A 81 -13.79 -10.40 -5.24
N TYR A 82 -13.68 -9.08 -5.34
CA TYR A 82 -12.59 -8.31 -4.74
C TYR A 82 -12.91 -7.77 -3.34
N LYS A 83 -14.18 -7.80 -2.90
CA LYS A 83 -14.59 -7.27 -1.59
C LYS A 83 -13.83 -7.89 -0.41
N PRO A 84 -13.61 -9.22 -0.35
CA PRO A 84 -12.87 -9.80 0.77
C PRO A 84 -11.45 -9.21 0.91
N THR A 85 -10.71 -9.12 -0.19
CA THR A 85 -9.35 -8.56 -0.20
C THR A 85 -9.37 -7.06 0.09
N ALA A 86 -10.28 -6.30 -0.53
CA ALA A 86 -10.40 -4.87 -0.30
C ALA A 86 -10.74 -4.54 1.16
N ASN A 87 -11.60 -5.33 1.80
CA ASN A 87 -11.92 -5.17 3.22
C ASN A 87 -10.72 -5.50 4.11
N ALA A 88 -10.02 -6.60 3.85
CA ALA A 88 -8.83 -6.98 4.62
C ALA A 88 -7.71 -5.94 4.51
N MET A 89 -7.49 -5.39 3.32
CA MET A 89 -6.50 -4.32 3.11
C MET A 89 -6.94 -3.00 3.78
N ALA A 90 -8.23 -2.68 3.77
CA ALA A 90 -8.75 -1.51 4.50
C ALA A 90 -8.58 -1.65 6.01
N GLU A 91 -8.84 -2.86 6.55
CA GLU A 91 -8.61 -3.18 7.96
C GLU A 91 -7.12 -3.09 8.32
N SER A 92 -6.25 -3.65 7.49
CA SER A 92 -4.80 -3.57 7.73
C SER A 92 -4.29 -2.14 7.77
N LEU A 93 -4.79 -1.24 6.91
CA LEU A 93 -4.48 0.19 6.97
C LEU A 93 -5.04 0.83 8.25
N ALA A 94 -6.25 0.46 8.67
CA ALA A 94 -6.84 0.98 9.90
C ALA A 94 -6.01 0.61 11.14
N GLU A 95 -5.48 -0.61 11.20
CA GLU A 95 -4.57 -1.03 12.27
C GLU A 95 -3.21 -0.30 12.19
N LEU A 96 -2.66 -0.13 10.98
CA LEU A 96 -1.40 0.59 10.79
C LEU A 96 -1.51 2.06 11.25
N ARG A 97 -2.65 2.70 11.04
CA ARG A 97 -2.90 4.09 11.48
C ARG A 97 -2.87 4.28 12.99
N LYS A 98 -3.00 3.21 13.77
CA LYS A 98 -2.89 3.27 15.25
C LYS A 98 -1.43 3.24 15.74
N ARG A 99 -0.47 3.03 14.83
CA ARG A 99 0.96 2.86 15.13
C ARG A 99 1.70 4.21 15.09
N ASP A 100 1.91 4.79 16.26
CA ASP A 100 2.70 6.01 16.39
C ASP A 100 4.22 5.76 16.45
N ASP A 101 4.60 4.53 16.71
CA ASP A 101 5.96 4.04 16.88
C ASP A 101 6.62 3.56 15.58
N VAL A 102 5.90 3.59 14.45
CA VAL A 102 6.35 3.15 13.12
C VAL A 102 6.34 4.31 12.13
N ARG A 103 7.39 4.45 11.36
CA ARG A 103 7.50 5.43 10.26
C ARG A 103 6.96 4.82 8.97
N TRP A 104 5.64 4.71 8.87
CA TRP A 104 4.99 4.05 7.76
C TRP A 104 4.55 5.01 6.65
N THR A 105 4.47 4.51 5.41
CA THR A 105 3.78 5.12 4.27
C THR A 105 2.95 4.05 3.58
N TYR A 106 1.66 4.27 3.42
CA TYR A 106 0.78 3.35 2.71
C TYR A 106 0.50 3.89 1.32
N VAL A 107 0.92 3.16 0.28
CA VAL A 107 0.83 3.61 -1.11
C VAL A 107 -0.27 2.83 -1.81
N SER A 108 -1.42 3.47 -2.05
CA SER A 108 -2.53 2.89 -2.80
C SER A 108 -2.26 3.03 -4.31
N PRO A 109 -2.33 1.95 -5.10
CA PRO A 109 -2.28 2.07 -6.54
C PRO A 109 -3.58 2.64 -7.10
N ALA A 110 -3.61 2.93 -8.39
CA ALA A 110 -4.84 3.14 -9.16
C ALA A 110 -5.75 1.90 -9.14
N ALA A 111 -7.02 2.07 -9.53
CA ALA A 111 -7.97 0.94 -9.60
C ALA A 111 -7.55 -0.12 -10.62
N ASP A 112 -7.08 0.30 -11.78
CA ASP A 112 -6.41 -0.58 -12.75
C ASP A 112 -4.89 -0.56 -12.46
N PHE A 113 -4.45 -1.56 -11.70
CA PHE A 113 -3.05 -1.77 -11.37
C PHE A 113 -2.46 -2.83 -12.31
N ASN A 114 -1.90 -2.38 -13.43
CA ASN A 114 -1.57 -3.23 -14.57
C ASN A 114 -0.14 -3.78 -14.51
N PRO A 115 0.06 -5.10 -14.32
CA PRO A 115 1.38 -5.71 -14.32
C PRO A 115 2.09 -5.68 -15.68
N GLU A 116 1.31 -5.68 -16.78
CA GLU A 116 1.82 -5.69 -18.16
C GLU A 116 1.85 -4.27 -18.78
N GLY A 117 1.48 -3.25 -17.99
CA GLY A 117 1.47 -1.86 -18.44
C GLY A 117 2.87 -1.35 -18.79
N HIS A 118 2.95 -0.56 -19.86
CA HIS A 118 4.22 0.07 -20.25
C HIS A 118 4.66 1.09 -19.20
N LYS A 119 5.98 1.17 -18.99
CA LYS A 119 6.59 2.23 -18.22
C LYS A 119 6.52 3.54 -19.01
N THR A 120 5.83 4.53 -18.47
CA THR A 120 5.79 5.89 -19.03
C THR A 120 6.88 6.77 -18.44
N GLY A 121 7.30 6.50 -17.19
CA GLY A 121 8.23 7.31 -16.43
C GLY A 121 7.56 8.49 -15.73
N GLU A 122 6.25 8.59 -15.81
CA GLU A 122 5.45 9.67 -15.23
C GLU A 122 4.37 9.10 -14.31
N TYR A 123 4.08 9.80 -13.22
CA TYR A 123 3.01 9.49 -12.31
C TYR A 123 2.52 10.74 -11.58
N THR A 124 1.32 10.69 -11.07
CA THR A 124 0.73 11.74 -10.24
C THR A 124 0.45 11.17 -8.85
N LEU A 125 0.91 11.89 -7.81
CA LEU A 125 0.56 11.60 -6.43
C LEU A 125 -0.78 12.25 -6.08
N ALA A 126 -1.62 11.49 -5.42
CA ALA A 126 -2.83 11.94 -4.78
C ALA A 126 -2.87 11.42 -3.32
N GLY A 127 -3.93 11.71 -2.59
CA GLY A 127 -4.04 11.36 -1.18
C GLY A 127 -5.07 10.26 -0.92
N GLU A 128 -6.02 10.60 -0.07
CA GLU A 128 -7.05 9.68 0.45
C GLU A 128 -8.22 9.45 -0.52
N VAL A 129 -8.39 10.33 -1.52
CA VAL A 129 -9.53 10.31 -2.43
C VAL A 129 -9.17 9.59 -3.72
N PHE A 130 -10.10 8.80 -4.20
CA PHE A 130 -10.01 8.13 -5.50
C PHE A 130 -9.84 9.16 -6.61
N THR A 131 -8.83 8.99 -7.43
CA THR A 131 -8.44 9.96 -8.45
C THR A 131 -8.38 9.29 -9.82
N VAL A 132 -8.74 10.04 -10.84
CA VAL A 132 -8.63 9.66 -12.24
C VAL A 132 -7.68 10.62 -12.97
N ASN A 133 -7.06 10.16 -14.04
CA ASN A 133 -6.24 10.98 -14.91
C ASN A 133 -7.11 11.88 -15.82
N GLN A 134 -6.47 12.66 -16.68
CA GLN A 134 -7.14 13.58 -17.60
C GLN A 134 -8.12 12.88 -18.59
N CYS A 135 -7.95 11.58 -18.81
CA CYS A 135 -8.84 10.76 -19.62
C CYS A 135 -10.01 10.16 -18.83
N GLY A 136 -10.14 10.46 -17.52
CA GLY A 136 -11.17 9.90 -16.65
C GLY A 136 -10.89 8.47 -16.20
N VAL A 137 -9.64 7.99 -16.29
CA VAL A 137 -9.24 6.63 -15.97
C VAL A 137 -8.35 6.62 -14.72
N SER A 138 -8.59 5.68 -13.82
CA SER A 138 -7.71 5.39 -12.69
C SER A 138 -6.87 4.16 -13.04
N ALA A 139 -5.68 4.38 -13.57
CA ALA A 139 -4.76 3.33 -14.00
C ALA A 139 -3.31 3.68 -13.65
N ILE A 140 -2.49 2.64 -13.46
CA ILE A 140 -1.03 2.76 -13.35
C ILE A 140 -0.37 1.42 -13.68
N SER A 141 0.79 1.46 -14.38
CA SER A 141 1.62 0.28 -14.56
C SER A 141 2.38 -0.08 -13.27
N TYR A 142 2.72 -1.36 -13.10
CA TYR A 142 3.62 -1.76 -12.01
C TYR A 142 4.96 -1.02 -12.06
N ALA A 143 5.45 -0.72 -13.28
CA ALA A 143 6.72 -0.04 -13.46
C ALA A 143 6.69 1.43 -13.00
N ASP A 144 5.62 2.17 -13.29
CA ASP A 144 5.47 3.56 -12.84
C ASP A 144 5.11 3.63 -11.35
N TYR A 145 4.33 2.66 -10.85
CA TYR A 145 4.10 2.52 -9.43
C TYR A 145 5.41 2.25 -8.66
N ALA A 146 6.27 1.37 -9.17
CA ALA A 146 7.58 1.12 -8.56
C ALA A 146 8.47 2.38 -8.57
N LEU A 147 8.40 3.21 -9.63
CA LEU A 147 9.08 4.50 -9.67
C LEU A 147 8.61 5.41 -8.53
N ALA A 148 7.30 5.53 -8.34
CA ALA A 148 6.73 6.32 -7.25
C ALA A 148 7.16 5.80 -5.85
N MET A 149 7.21 4.47 -5.68
CA MET A 149 7.69 3.85 -4.44
C MET A 149 9.17 4.18 -4.16
N VAL A 150 10.03 4.11 -5.17
CA VAL A 150 11.46 4.46 -5.03
C VAL A 150 11.62 5.93 -4.71
N ASP A 151 10.90 6.80 -5.41
CA ASP A 151 10.92 8.25 -5.16
C ASP A 151 10.47 8.58 -3.72
N GLU A 152 9.45 7.87 -3.20
CA GLU A 152 8.99 8.07 -1.82
C GLU A 152 10.01 7.52 -0.80
N ILE A 153 10.73 6.44 -1.11
CA ILE A 153 11.84 5.96 -0.27
C ILE A 153 12.92 7.04 -0.16
N ASP A 154 13.31 7.62 -1.28
CA ASP A 154 14.40 8.61 -1.33
C ASP A 154 14.00 9.96 -0.71
N LYS A 155 12.80 10.45 -1.00
CA LYS A 155 12.32 11.76 -0.57
C LYS A 155 11.78 11.77 0.86
N GLY A 156 11.08 10.71 1.26
CA GLY A 156 10.55 10.56 2.62
C GLY A 156 9.50 11.59 3.03
N ASN A 157 8.68 12.05 2.11
CA ASN A 157 7.77 13.18 2.34
C ASN A 157 6.49 12.81 3.10
N HIS A 158 6.07 11.53 3.06
CA HIS A 158 4.76 11.09 3.54
C HIS A 158 4.91 10.06 4.67
N ILE A 159 5.33 10.53 5.85
CA ILE A 159 5.48 9.68 7.04
C ILE A 159 4.19 9.66 7.84
N LYS A 160 3.69 8.44 8.14
CA LYS A 160 2.39 8.16 8.78
C LYS A 160 1.21 8.66 7.93
N GLU A 161 1.35 8.52 6.62
CA GLU A 161 0.36 8.96 5.67
C GLU A 161 0.02 7.87 4.64
N ARG A 162 -1.20 7.94 4.11
CA ARG A 162 -1.56 7.25 2.89
C ARG A 162 -1.47 8.21 1.72
N ILE A 163 -0.80 7.78 0.66
CA ILE A 163 -0.83 8.39 -0.67
C ILE A 163 -1.44 7.43 -1.68
N SER A 164 -1.91 7.95 -2.79
CA SER A 164 -2.31 7.16 -3.95
C SER A 164 -1.55 7.62 -5.19
N VAL A 165 -1.40 6.70 -6.15
CA VAL A 165 -0.58 6.93 -7.35
C VAL A 165 -1.37 6.53 -8.59
N ILE A 166 -1.40 7.43 -9.57
CA ILE A 166 -2.01 7.21 -10.90
C ILE A 166 -1.06 7.68 -12.01
N ALA A 167 -1.27 7.19 -13.24
CA ALA A 167 -0.57 7.64 -14.45
C ALA A 167 -1.53 7.92 -15.61
#